data_6d283958430e651bf5885a2862ccbd7e
#
_entry.id   6d283958430e651bf5885a2862ccbd7e
#
_cell.length_a   1.000
_cell.length_b   1.000
_cell.length_c   1.000
_cell.angle_alpha   90.00
_cell.angle_beta   90.00
_cell.angle_gamma   90.00
#
_symmetry.space_group_name_H-M   'P 1'
#
loop_
_entity.id
_entity.type
_entity.pdbx_description
1 polymer ?
#
loop_
_entity_poly.entity_id
_entity_poly.type
_entity_poly.pdbx_seq_one_letter_code
_entity_poly.pdbx_strand_id
1 'polypeptide(L)'
;VGFNALGKINNFSPIEQPIKGRLCLNLDLAFERQWNDAQRGTLPSASLDYCASVSVGETKKKDSKFTDRNEFFMKAWEEDTQNYLEYCMQDAELLYKIDEEMGLSEGVLAIQKLIKAPFEDCFFVSHMGGIYFMRNAYWKAPTGKYGDKESYDGALIYHPLDEGTNGLHLNVAAFDFASLYPSCILARNISWETKSETKTDFAVNLKIPRDFSDIEKEDMRYYKTDKLGLLPNAIATLKPLRKEYKLKMLEALQDGNKKEYVKWNSMQMATK
;
A
#
# COMPACT_ATOMS: atom_id res chain seq x y z
N VAL A 1 15.99 -7.31 11.55
CA VAL A 1 16.85 -7.70 12.64
C VAL A 1 17.26 -6.45 13.38
N GLY A 2 16.81 -6.31 14.62
CA GLY A 2 17.14 -5.15 15.47
C GLY A 2 18.13 -5.51 16.55
N PHE A 3 18.94 -4.55 16.91
CA PHE A 3 19.83 -4.66 18.07
C PHE A 3 19.14 -4.01 19.27
N ASN A 4 18.87 -4.77 20.31
CA ASN A 4 18.57 -4.14 21.58
C ASN A 4 19.88 -3.72 22.28
N ALA A 5 19.77 -2.79 23.18
CA ALA A 5 20.78 -1.95 23.84
C ALA A 5 22.19 -2.50 24.07
N LEU A 6 22.69 -3.49 23.39
CA LEU A 6 24.08 -3.99 23.41
C LEU A 6 24.21 -5.31 22.63
N GLY A 7 23.60 -5.37 21.45
CA GLY A 7 23.95 -6.44 20.52
C GLY A 7 23.12 -7.72 20.61
N LYS A 8 22.01 -7.73 21.33
CA LYS A 8 21.01 -8.78 21.11
C LYS A 8 20.23 -8.47 19.84
N ILE A 9 20.34 -9.37 18.88
CA ILE A 9 19.54 -9.33 17.68
C ILE A 9 18.21 -10.00 18.02
N ASN A 10 17.13 -9.22 18.01
CA ASN A 10 15.78 -9.76 18.11
C ASN A 10 15.20 -9.88 16.70
N ASN A 11 14.22 -10.75 16.52
CA ASN A 11 13.45 -10.80 15.28
C ASN A 11 12.86 -9.42 15.04
N PHE A 12 13.20 -8.85 13.89
CA PHE A 12 12.69 -7.56 13.50
C PHE A 12 11.26 -7.71 12.98
N SER A 13 10.35 -6.96 13.58
CA SER A 13 9.01 -6.75 13.05
C SER A 13 8.90 -5.31 12.53
N PRO A 14 8.19 -5.05 11.41
CA PRO A 14 7.95 -3.69 10.93
C PRO A 14 7.27 -2.79 11.97
N ILE A 15 6.58 -3.39 12.93
CA ILE A 15 5.85 -2.70 14.00
C ILE A 15 6.74 -2.41 15.20
N GLU A 16 7.87 -3.11 15.33
CA GLU A 16 8.76 -2.97 16.49
C GLU A 16 9.91 -2.01 16.20
N GLN A 17 10.18 -1.13 17.16
CA GLN A 17 11.35 -0.24 17.15
C GLN A 17 12.39 -0.77 18.14
N PRO A 18 13.29 -1.66 17.70
CA PRO A 18 14.16 -2.41 18.60
C PRO A 18 15.25 -1.55 19.27
N ILE A 19 15.50 -0.36 18.74
CA ILE A 19 16.53 0.54 19.23
C ILE A 19 15.88 1.84 19.70
N LYS A 20 15.95 2.13 21.00
CA LYS A 20 15.40 3.37 21.57
C LYS A 20 16.06 4.61 20.97
N GLY A 21 15.23 5.59 20.58
CA GLY A 21 15.68 6.85 19.99
C GLY A 21 16.19 6.73 18.55
N ARG A 22 16.02 5.58 17.93
CA ARG A 22 16.35 5.32 16.53
C ARG A 22 15.13 4.79 15.79
N LEU A 23 14.92 5.31 14.59
CA LEU A 23 13.90 4.77 13.70
C LEU A 23 14.49 3.61 12.89
N CYS A 24 13.87 2.45 13.00
CA CYS A 24 14.23 1.28 12.19
C CYS A 24 13.16 1.11 11.11
N LEU A 25 13.57 1.27 9.84
CA LEU A 25 12.69 1.06 8.68
C LEU A 25 13.04 -0.24 8.00
N ASN A 26 12.02 -0.99 7.63
CA ASN A 26 12.17 -2.19 6.82
C ASN A 26 12.12 -1.78 5.34
N LEU A 27 13.31 -1.74 4.70
CA LEU A 27 13.44 -1.25 3.33
C LEU A 27 12.87 -2.22 2.29
N ASP A 28 12.74 -3.50 2.57
CA ASP A 28 12.10 -4.45 1.65
C ASP A 28 10.63 -4.14 1.46
N LEU A 29 9.89 -3.80 2.54
CA LEU A 29 8.49 -3.36 2.45
C LEU A 29 8.35 -2.02 1.71
N ALA A 30 9.27 -1.09 1.94
CA ALA A 30 9.28 0.18 1.23
C ALA A 30 9.58 -0.02 -0.26
N PHE A 31 10.53 -0.90 -0.58
CA PHE A 31 10.89 -1.26 -1.94
C PHE A 31 9.74 -1.94 -2.68
N GLU A 32 9.12 -2.95 -2.07
CA GLU A 32 7.97 -3.65 -2.63
C GLU A 32 6.82 -2.69 -2.94
N ARG A 33 6.54 -1.76 -2.04
CA ARG A 33 5.50 -0.75 -2.23
C ARG A 33 5.76 0.16 -3.42
N GLN A 34 7.03 0.51 -3.68
CA GLN A 34 7.42 1.33 -4.83
C GLN A 34 7.47 0.54 -6.14
N TRP A 35 7.75 -0.76 -6.04
CA TRP A 35 7.85 -1.65 -7.19
C TRP A 35 6.49 -2.06 -7.74
N ASN A 36 5.57 -2.45 -6.84
CA ASN A 36 4.27 -3.02 -7.23
C ASN A 36 3.37 -1.98 -7.91
N ASP A 37 3.32 -2.02 -9.22
CA ASP A 37 2.41 -1.23 -10.04
C ASP A 37 1.79 -2.08 -11.17
N ALA A 38 0.83 -1.49 -11.90
CA ALA A 38 0.13 -2.18 -12.96
C ALA A 38 1.01 -2.57 -14.17
N GLN A 39 2.15 -1.91 -14.34
CA GLN A 39 3.07 -2.14 -15.47
C GLN A 39 4.15 -3.16 -15.13
N ARG A 40 4.70 -3.08 -13.92
CA ARG A 40 5.78 -3.95 -13.45
C ARG A 40 5.29 -5.27 -12.85
N GLY A 41 4.05 -5.29 -12.39
CA GLY A 41 3.49 -6.42 -11.63
C GLY A 41 4.04 -6.51 -10.21
N THR A 42 3.95 -7.70 -9.62
CA THR A 42 4.47 -7.97 -8.28
C THR A 42 5.98 -8.12 -8.29
N LEU A 43 6.65 -7.71 -7.19
CA LEU A 43 8.09 -7.90 -7.01
C LEU A 43 8.45 -9.39 -7.05
N PRO A 44 9.31 -9.86 -7.98
CA PRO A 44 9.67 -11.27 -8.08
C PRO A 44 10.39 -11.82 -6.85
N SER A 45 11.19 -10.98 -6.19
CA SER A 45 11.93 -11.34 -4.98
C SER A 45 12.24 -10.10 -4.15
N ALA A 46 11.98 -10.17 -2.84
CA ALA A 46 12.37 -9.14 -1.88
C ALA A 46 13.80 -9.35 -1.32
N SER A 47 14.61 -10.24 -1.91
CA SER A 47 15.98 -10.42 -1.47
C SER A 47 16.83 -9.19 -1.77
N LEU A 48 17.77 -8.87 -0.87
CA LEU A 48 18.69 -7.73 -1.05
C LEU A 48 19.47 -7.84 -2.36
N ASP A 49 19.87 -9.04 -2.76
CA ASP A 49 20.58 -9.30 -4.00
C ASP A 49 19.76 -8.90 -5.25
N TYR A 50 18.50 -9.30 -5.27
CA TYR A 50 17.57 -8.94 -6.35
C TYR A 50 17.27 -7.43 -6.36
N CYS A 51 16.93 -6.87 -5.21
CA CYS A 51 16.63 -5.44 -5.10
C CYS A 51 17.82 -4.58 -5.51
N ALA A 52 19.05 -4.94 -5.10
CA ALA A 52 20.27 -4.25 -5.50
C ALA A 52 20.52 -4.36 -7.00
N SER A 53 20.34 -5.56 -7.58
CA SER A 53 20.57 -5.77 -9.01
C SER A 53 19.67 -4.93 -9.90
N VAL A 54 18.40 -4.75 -9.52
CA VAL A 54 17.40 -4.00 -10.32
C VAL A 54 17.40 -2.49 -10.05
N SER A 55 17.94 -2.04 -8.90
CA SER A 55 17.96 -0.61 -8.54
C SER A 55 19.31 0.05 -8.83
N VAL A 56 20.40 -0.56 -8.40
CA VAL A 56 21.77 0.00 -8.51
C VAL A 56 22.69 -0.80 -9.43
N GLY A 57 22.23 -1.93 -9.97
CA GLY A 57 23.01 -2.78 -10.88
C GLY A 57 24.10 -3.59 -10.19
N GLU A 58 24.10 -3.66 -8.87
CA GLU A 58 25.06 -4.40 -8.07
C GLU A 58 24.45 -5.69 -7.50
N THR A 59 25.29 -6.65 -7.17
CA THR A 59 24.89 -7.94 -6.56
C THR A 59 25.70 -8.20 -5.30
N LYS A 60 25.20 -9.10 -4.47
CA LYS A 60 25.93 -9.53 -3.27
C LYS A 60 27.22 -10.26 -3.61
N LYS A 61 28.20 -10.14 -2.72
CA LYS A 61 29.44 -10.92 -2.80
C LYS A 61 29.12 -12.40 -2.70
N LYS A 62 29.62 -13.18 -3.67
CA LYS A 62 29.40 -14.64 -3.74
C LYS A 62 30.67 -15.45 -3.47
N ASP A 63 31.82 -14.79 -3.43
CA ASP A 63 33.08 -15.46 -3.22
C ASP A 63 33.23 -15.92 -1.78
N SER A 64 33.12 -17.21 -1.59
CA SER A 64 33.30 -17.86 -0.28
C SER A 64 33.91 -19.23 -0.52
N LYS A 65 34.80 -19.67 0.40
CA LYS A 65 35.30 -21.05 0.42
C LYS A 65 34.23 -22.07 0.84
N PHE A 66 33.06 -21.58 1.31
CA PHE A 66 31.96 -22.42 1.69
C PHE A 66 30.96 -22.52 0.55
N THR A 67 30.58 -23.73 0.18
CA THR A 67 29.58 -23.99 -0.89
C THR A 67 28.14 -23.91 -0.38
N ASP A 68 27.94 -24.24 0.91
CA ASP A 68 26.64 -24.13 1.55
C ASP A 68 26.51 -22.82 2.32
N ARG A 69 25.38 -22.14 2.14
CA ARG A 69 25.06 -20.88 2.81
C ARG A 69 24.96 -21.01 4.33
N ASN A 70 24.39 -22.11 4.82
CA ASN A 70 24.29 -22.35 6.25
C ASN A 70 25.69 -22.59 6.85
N GLU A 71 26.53 -23.34 6.17
CA GLU A 71 27.91 -23.56 6.58
C GLU A 71 28.69 -22.24 6.62
N PHE A 72 28.52 -21.35 5.63
CA PHE A 72 29.11 -20.02 5.64
C PHE A 72 28.72 -19.24 6.92
N PHE A 73 27.43 -19.14 7.24
CA PHE A 73 26.99 -18.39 8.41
C PHE A 73 27.41 -19.00 9.74
N MET A 74 27.61 -20.30 9.80
CA MET A 74 28.03 -20.98 11.02
C MET A 74 29.52 -20.98 11.25
N LYS A 75 30.34 -21.03 10.20
CA LYS A 75 31.79 -21.24 10.28
C LYS A 75 32.63 -20.05 9.83
N ALA A 76 32.14 -19.21 8.89
CA ALA A 76 32.96 -18.15 8.31
C ALA A 76 33.43 -17.12 9.34
N TRP A 77 32.67 -16.92 10.41
CA TRP A 77 33.06 -16.09 11.55
C TRP A 77 34.42 -16.50 12.15
N GLU A 78 34.69 -17.80 12.26
CA GLU A 78 35.93 -18.34 12.86
C GLU A 78 36.99 -18.66 11.80
N GLU A 79 36.57 -19.20 10.66
CA GLU A 79 37.47 -19.76 9.66
C GLU A 79 37.82 -18.79 8.51
N ASP A 80 37.00 -17.73 8.30
CA ASP A 80 37.19 -16.74 7.23
C ASP A 80 36.61 -15.37 7.63
N THR A 81 37.01 -14.89 8.78
CA THR A 81 36.51 -13.69 9.42
C THR A 81 36.55 -12.46 8.51
N GLN A 82 37.65 -12.30 7.74
CA GLN A 82 37.81 -11.14 6.87
C GLN A 82 36.74 -11.14 5.77
N ASN A 83 36.52 -12.25 5.09
CA ASN A 83 35.50 -12.36 4.06
C ASN A 83 34.08 -12.22 4.62
N TYR A 84 33.84 -12.73 5.84
CA TYR A 84 32.58 -12.56 6.54
C TYR A 84 32.29 -11.09 6.86
N LEU A 85 33.27 -10.34 7.34
CA LEU A 85 33.14 -8.91 7.62
C LEU A 85 32.89 -8.11 6.33
N GLU A 86 33.65 -8.42 5.26
CA GLU A 86 33.43 -7.77 3.96
C GLU A 86 32.04 -8.04 3.40
N TYR A 87 31.52 -9.25 3.56
CA TYR A 87 30.15 -9.59 3.20
C TYR A 87 29.13 -8.75 3.99
N CYS A 88 29.30 -8.65 5.31
CA CYS A 88 28.41 -7.85 6.14
C CYS A 88 28.47 -6.35 5.81
N MET A 89 29.66 -5.82 5.53
CA MET A 89 29.85 -4.44 5.10
C MET A 89 29.15 -4.16 3.76
N GLN A 90 29.34 -5.06 2.79
CA GLN A 90 28.70 -4.93 1.49
C GLN A 90 27.17 -4.97 1.59
N ASP A 91 26.61 -5.85 2.43
CA ASP A 91 25.16 -5.89 2.66
C ASP A 91 24.64 -4.55 3.23
N ALA A 92 25.38 -3.91 4.12
CA ALA A 92 25.02 -2.59 4.65
C ALA A 92 25.19 -1.48 3.59
N GLU A 93 26.25 -1.51 2.80
CA GLU A 93 26.46 -0.56 1.69
C GLU A 93 25.39 -0.66 0.62
N LEU A 94 24.95 -1.86 0.27
CA LEU A 94 23.88 -2.07 -0.70
C LEU A 94 22.55 -1.47 -0.21
N LEU A 95 22.21 -1.63 1.06
CA LEU A 95 21.02 -1.00 1.64
C LEU A 95 21.09 0.53 1.53
N TYR A 96 22.24 1.11 1.86
CA TYR A 96 22.45 2.55 1.74
C TYR A 96 22.34 3.03 0.28
N LYS A 97 22.98 2.34 -0.66
CA LYS A 97 22.93 2.67 -2.10
C LYS A 97 21.54 2.56 -2.67
N ILE A 98 20.78 1.53 -2.29
CA ILE A 98 19.38 1.38 -2.69
C ILE A 98 18.54 2.54 -2.19
N ASP A 99 18.69 2.92 -0.92
CA ASP A 99 17.94 4.03 -0.35
C ASP A 99 18.32 5.38 -0.99
N GLU A 100 19.60 5.63 -1.24
CA GLU A 100 20.08 6.82 -1.94
C GLU A 100 19.55 6.92 -3.38
N GLU A 101 19.51 5.80 -4.10
CA GLU A 101 19.02 5.75 -5.48
C GLU A 101 17.49 5.86 -5.56
N MET A 102 16.78 5.17 -4.66
CA MET A 102 15.34 5.03 -4.70
C MET A 102 14.61 6.03 -3.81
N GLY A 103 15.26 6.64 -2.80
CA GLY A 103 14.64 7.56 -1.85
C GLY A 103 13.54 6.92 -1.00
N LEU A 104 13.70 5.66 -0.62
CA LEU A 104 12.66 4.88 0.07
C LEU A 104 12.32 5.45 1.44
N SER A 105 13.34 5.82 2.22
CA SER A 105 13.19 6.43 3.54
C SER A 105 12.49 7.78 3.45
N GLU A 106 12.82 8.60 2.45
CA GLU A 106 12.13 9.86 2.18
C GLU A 106 10.66 9.66 1.80
N GLY A 107 10.36 8.59 1.05
CA GLY A 107 9.01 8.19 0.71
C GLY A 107 8.17 7.86 1.95
N VAL A 108 8.73 7.08 2.88
CA VAL A 108 8.04 6.75 4.14
C VAL A 108 7.86 7.98 5.03
N LEU A 109 8.87 8.86 5.10
CA LEU A 109 8.78 10.15 5.79
C LEU A 109 7.69 11.05 5.21
N ALA A 110 7.54 11.08 3.90
CA ALA A 110 6.49 11.86 3.24
C ALA A 110 5.09 11.34 3.60
N ILE A 111 4.90 10.02 3.62
CA ILE A 111 3.66 9.39 4.07
C ILE A 111 3.37 9.73 5.53
N GLN A 112 4.36 9.59 6.40
CA GLN A 112 4.25 9.90 7.82
C GLN A 112 3.81 11.36 8.05
N LYS A 113 4.40 12.30 7.36
CA LYS A 113 4.02 13.71 7.43
C LYS A 113 2.59 13.98 6.93
N LEU A 114 2.17 13.28 5.88
CA LEU A 114 0.83 13.42 5.32
C LEU A 114 -0.25 12.87 6.26
N ILE A 115 -0.07 11.64 6.73
CA ILE A 115 -1.06 10.93 7.55
C ILE A 115 -0.90 11.27 9.04
N LYS A 116 0.30 11.67 9.46
CA LYS A 116 0.73 11.88 10.86
C LYS A 116 0.57 10.62 11.70
N ALA A 117 0.91 9.49 11.09
CA ALA A 117 0.92 8.17 11.72
C ALA A 117 2.31 7.87 12.35
N PRO A 118 2.41 6.94 13.30
CA PRO A 118 3.68 6.30 13.62
C PRO A 118 4.31 5.67 12.38
N PHE A 119 5.65 5.58 12.35
CA PHE A 119 6.34 5.06 11.16
C PHE A 119 5.98 3.61 10.86
N GLU A 120 5.78 2.82 11.90
CA GLU A 120 5.39 1.43 11.83
C GLU A 120 4.08 1.22 11.07
N ASP A 121 3.15 2.16 11.26
CA ASP A 121 1.82 2.13 10.63
C ASP A 121 1.83 2.63 9.19
N CYS A 122 2.89 3.30 8.74
CA CYS A 122 2.99 3.82 7.38
C CYS A 122 3.11 2.73 6.30
N PHE A 123 3.39 1.49 6.67
CA PHE A 123 3.44 0.35 5.76
C PHE A 123 2.07 -0.31 5.53
N PHE A 124 1.09 -0.05 6.39
CA PHE A 124 -0.21 -0.72 6.37
C PHE A 124 -1.33 0.25 6.00
N VAL A 125 -1.96 0.03 4.84
CA VAL A 125 -3.04 0.92 4.34
C VAL A 125 -4.20 1.01 5.32
N SER A 126 -4.60 -0.11 5.95
CA SER A 126 -5.68 -0.14 6.94
C SER A 126 -5.37 0.67 8.19
N HIS A 127 -4.11 0.63 8.67
CA HIS A 127 -3.66 1.42 9.81
C HIS A 127 -3.66 2.92 9.48
N MET A 128 -3.08 3.28 8.34
CA MET A 128 -3.09 4.67 7.86
C MET A 128 -4.51 5.23 7.74
N GLY A 129 -5.42 4.45 7.14
CA GLY A 129 -6.83 4.82 7.03
C GLY A 129 -7.48 4.99 8.39
N GLY A 130 -7.29 4.04 9.30
CA GLY A 130 -7.79 4.11 10.68
C GLY A 130 -7.31 5.37 11.41
N ILE A 131 -6.00 5.65 11.37
CA ILE A 131 -5.40 6.83 12.00
C ILE A 131 -5.93 8.12 11.38
N TYR A 132 -6.04 8.18 10.05
CA TYR A 132 -6.60 9.34 9.37
C TYR A 132 -8.04 9.62 9.83
N PHE A 133 -8.90 8.61 9.88
CA PHE A 133 -10.27 8.76 10.34
C PHE A 133 -10.36 9.11 11.83
N MET A 134 -9.59 8.47 12.69
CA MET A 134 -9.58 8.76 14.12
C MET A 134 -9.14 10.20 14.43
N ARG A 135 -8.24 10.76 13.62
CA ARG A 135 -7.80 12.18 13.78
C ARG A 135 -8.81 13.18 13.27
N ASN A 136 -9.64 12.82 12.30
CA ASN A 136 -10.62 13.72 11.67
C ASN A 136 -12.04 13.51 12.17
N ALA A 137 -12.26 12.54 13.06
CA ALA A 137 -13.56 12.24 13.63
C ALA A 137 -13.62 12.59 15.12
N TYR A 138 -14.68 13.25 15.52
CA TYR A 138 -15.00 13.54 16.93
C TYR A 138 -15.88 12.45 17.55
N TRP A 139 -15.63 11.19 17.28
CA TRP A 139 -16.40 10.08 17.81
C TRP A 139 -15.51 8.98 18.33
N LYS A 140 -15.99 8.26 19.33
CA LYS A 140 -15.28 7.11 19.88
C LYS A 140 -15.54 5.90 19.00
N ALA A 141 -14.47 5.16 18.66
CA ALA A 141 -14.63 3.88 18.01
C ALA A 141 -15.46 2.95 18.91
N PRO A 142 -16.43 2.19 18.35
CA PRO A 142 -17.16 1.22 19.13
C PRO A 142 -16.21 0.18 19.68
N THR A 143 -16.27 -0.02 21.02
CA THR A 143 -15.56 -1.09 21.71
C THR A 143 -16.52 -2.26 21.86
N GLY A 144 -16.32 -3.34 21.14
CA GLY A 144 -17.18 -4.52 21.21
C GLY A 144 -16.56 -5.68 20.42
N LYS A 145 -17.10 -6.87 20.64
CA LYS A 145 -16.77 -8.00 19.78
C LYS A 145 -17.40 -7.75 18.41
N TYR A 146 -16.62 -8.05 17.37
CA TYR A 146 -17.19 -8.11 16.03
C TYR A 146 -18.30 -9.18 16.04
N GLY A 147 -19.47 -8.83 15.52
CA GLY A 147 -20.53 -9.79 15.22
C GLY A 147 -20.07 -10.79 14.13
N ASP A 148 -20.91 -11.75 13.84
CA ASP A 148 -20.68 -12.66 12.72
C ASP A 148 -20.49 -11.84 11.43
N LYS A 149 -19.50 -12.25 10.63
CA LYS A 149 -19.27 -11.61 9.35
C LYS A 149 -20.41 -11.95 8.41
N GLU A 150 -21.21 -10.94 8.07
CA GLU A 150 -22.15 -11.06 6.96
C GLU A 150 -21.35 -11.14 5.67
N SER A 151 -21.61 -12.16 4.85
CA SER A 151 -21.08 -12.24 3.49
C SER A 151 -22.05 -11.54 2.54
N TYR A 152 -21.52 -10.83 1.56
CA TYR A 152 -22.28 -10.29 0.45
C TYR A 152 -21.72 -10.82 -0.86
N ASP A 153 -22.56 -10.91 -1.87
CA ASP A 153 -22.15 -11.37 -3.20
C ASP A 153 -21.16 -10.37 -3.80
N GLY A 154 -20.08 -10.89 -4.37
CA GLY A 154 -19.09 -10.08 -5.07
C GLY A 154 -19.59 -9.57 -6.41
N ALA A 155 -18.71 -8.87 -7.13
CA ALA A 155 -19.01 -8.37 -8.48
C ALA A 155 -19.30 -9.52 -9.45
N LEU A 156 -20.28 -9.33 -10.33
CA LEU A 156 -20.54 -10.24 -11.43
C LEU A 156 -19.48 -10.04 -12.52
N ILE A 157 -18.75 -11.11 -12.83
CA ILE A 157 -17.84 -11.14 -13.98
C ILE A 157 -18.60 -11.82 -15.11
N TYR A 158 -18.91 -11.04 -16.15
CA TYR A 158 -19.53 -11.56 -17.36
C TYR A 158 -18.45 -12.03 -18.32
N HIS A 159 -18.51 -13.32 -18.68
CA HIS A 159 -17.67 -13.89 -19.73
C HIS A 159 -18.49 -13.99 -21.02
N PRO A 160 -18.24 -13.17 -22.03
CA PRO A 160 -18.93 -13.29 -23.29
C PRO A 160 -18.53 -14.61 -23.95
N LEU A 161 -19.48 -15.52 -24.05
CA LEU A 161 -19.37 -16.77 -24.80
C LEU A 161 -19.88 -16.52 -26.20
N ASP A 162 -19.03 -16.04 -27.08
CA ASP A 162 -19.37 -15.95 -28.51
C ASP A 162 -19.06 -17.29 -29.17
N GLU A 163 -20.12 -18.03 -29.49
CA GLU A 163 -20.02 -19.24 -30.28
C GLU A 163 -19.50 -18.86 -31.69
N GLY A 164 -18.25 -19.21 -31.97
CA GLY A 164 -17.63 -19.01 -33.29
C GLY A 164 -16.40 -18.10 -33.35
N THR A 165 -16.11 -17.30 -32.34
CA THR A 165 -14.92 -16.41 -32.33
C THR A 165 -13.73 -16.98 -31.61
N ASN A 166 -13.86 -18.12 -30.91
CA ASN A 166 -12.84 -18.69 -30.00
C ASN A 166 -12.28 -17.68 -28.97
N GLY A 167 -13.12 -16.73 -28.55
CA GLY A 167 -12.73 -15.67 -27.64
C GLY A 167 -11.90 -14.53 -28.25
N LEU A 168 -11.74 -14.49 -29.56
CA LEU A 168 -11.07 -13.40 -30.28
C LEU A 168 -12.09 -12.34 -30.72
N HIS A 169 -11.98 -11.14 -30.15
CA HIS A 169 -12.81 -9.99 -30.49
C HIS A 169 -11.95 -8.91 -31.16
N LEU A 170 -12.38 -8.44 -32.33
CA LEU A 170 -11.69 -7.36 -33.05
C LEU A 170 -12.38 -6.02 -32.78
N ASN A 171 -11.60 -4.92 -32.87
CA ASN A 171 -12.09 -3.55 -32.69
C ASN A 171 -12.72 -3.31 -31.29
N VAL A 172 -12.14 -3.88 -30.25
CA VAL A 172 -12.61 -3.72 -28.87
C VAL A 172 -12.18 -2.37 -28.30
N ALA A 173 -13.14 -1.62 -27.74
CA ALA A 173 -12.86 -0.43 -26.94
C ALA A 173 -13.10 -0.74 -25.46
N ALA A 174 -12.08 -0.51 -24.61
CA ALA A 174 -12.18 -0.70 -23.18
C ALA A 174 -12.43 0.64 -22.48
N PHE A 175 -13.44 0.68 -21.62
CA PHE A 175 -13.78 1.84 -20.81
C PHE A 175 -13.73 1.47 -19.33
N ASP A 176 -13.18 2.35 -18.50
CA ASP A 176 -13.12 2.19 -17.04
C ASP A 176 -13.57 3.47 -16.34
N PHE A 177 -14.28 3.31 -15.23
CA PHE A 177 -14.70 4.42 -14.38
C PHE A 177 -13.57 4.83 -13.43
N ALA A 178 -13.02 6.00 -13.65
CA ALA A 178 -11.99 6.54 -12.74
C ALA A 178 -12.52 6.69 -11.32
N SER A 179 -11.96 5.90 -10.38
CA SER A 179 -12.34 5.94 -8.96
C SER A 179 -13.83 5.64 -8.73
N LEU A 180 -14.37 4.57 -9.31
CA LEU A 180 -15.80 4.23 -9.25
C LEU A 180 -16.34 4.22 -7.80
N TYR A 181 -15.76 3.41 -6.91
CA TYR A 181 -16.20 3.31 -5.52
C TYR A 181 -16.14 4.65 -4.77
N PRO A 182 -15.01 5.38 -4.77
CA PRO A 182 -14.94 6.71 -4.16
C PRO A 182 -15.99 7.69 -4.73
N SER A 183 -16.24 7.64 -6.04
CA SER A 183 -17.22 8.52 -6.66
C SER A 183 -18.67 8.19 -6.25
N CYS A 184 -19.02 6.91 -6.13
CA CYS A 184 -20.33 6.48 -5.62
C CYS A 184 -20.51 6.87 -4.14
N ILE A 185 -19.49 6.67 -3.32
CA ILE A 185 -19.51 7.04 -1.91
C ILE A 185 -19.76 8.55 -1.75
N LEU A 186 -19.05 9.36 -2.54
CA LEU A 186 -19.21 10.81 -2.52
C LEU A 186 -20.60 11.24 -3.03
N ALA A 187 -21.05 10.69 -4.16
CA ALA A 187 -22.32 11.04 -4.80
C ALA A 187 -23.55 10.70 -3.96
N ARG A 188 -23.47 9.68 -3.11
CA ARG A 188 -24.58 9.22 -2.26
C ARG A 188 -24.36 9.48 -0.78
N ASN A 189 -23.31 10.23 -0.44
CA ASN A 189 -22.95 10.56 0.94
C ASN A 189 -22.87 9.32 1.85
N ILE A 190 -22.30 8.24 1.32
CA ILE A 190 -22.23 6.94 2.01
C ILE A 190 -21.23 7.03 3.15
N SER A 191 -21.74 7.06 4.37
CA SER A 191 -20.94 7.02 5.59
C SER A 191 -21.78 6.44 6.71
N TRP A 192 -21.11 5.97 7.73
CA TRP A 192 -21.76 5.36 8.88
C TRP A 192 -22.78 6.28 9.54
N GLU A 193 -22.36 7.50 9.88
CA GLU A 193 -23.14 8.48 10.60
C GLU A 193 -24.21 9.17 9.74
N THR A 194 -24.13 9.00 8.42
CA THR A 194 -25.11 9.55 7.48
C THR A 194 -26.24 8.59 7.15
N LYS A 195 -26.23 7.35 7.66
CA LYS A 195 -27.35 6.44 7.51
C LYS A 195 -28.66 7.10 7.97
N SER A 196 -29.73 6.90 7.21
CA SER A 196 -31.06 7.44 7.48
C SER A 196 -32.09 6.31 7.46
N GLU A 197 -32.99 6.32 8.43
CA GLU A 197 -34.17 5.44 8.45
C GLU A 197 -35.31 6.00 7.58
N THR A 198 -35.26 7.29 7.30
CA THR A 198 -36.24 7.94 6.42
C THR A 198 -35.73 7.98 4.99
N LYS A 199 -36.67 7.87 4.03
CA LYS A 199 -36.38 7.94 2.61
C LYS A 199 -35.78 9.30 2.25
N THR A 200 -34.67 9.29 1.51
CA THR A 200 -34.01 10.50 0.99
C THR A 200 -33.65 10.26 -0.48
N ASP A 201 -33.19 11.31 -1.16
CA ASP A 201 -32.70 11.21 -2.54
C ASP A 201 -31.37 10.45 -2.66
N PHE A 202 -30.66 10.29 -1.56
CA PHE A 202 -29.41 9.51 -1.47
C PHE A 202 -29.73 8.07 -1.08
N ALA A 203 -30.19 7.30 -2.08
CA ALA A 203 -30.54 5.89 -1.93
C ALA A 203 -29.54 4.97 -2.61
N VAL A 204 -29.26 3.84 -1.99
CA VAL A 204 -28.43 2.76 -2.55
C VAL A 204 -29.16 1.45 -2.34
N ASN A 205 -29.26 0.64 -3.39
CA ASN A 205 -29.73 -0.73 -3.26
C ASN A 205 -28.59 -1.65 -2.89
N LEU A 206 -28.76 -2.49 -1.87
CA LEU A 206 -27.74 -3.42 -1.41
C LEU A 206 -27.73 -4.74 -2.18
N LYS A 207 -28.87 -5.12 -2.75
CA LYS A 207 -29.01 -6.35 -3.52
C LYS A 207 -29.48 -6.02 -4.92
N ILE A 208 -28.67 -6.37 -5.89
CA ILE A 208 -29.04 -6.29 -7.30
C ILE A 208 -29.20 -7.71 -7.79
N PRO A 209 -30.42 -8.17 -8.15
CA PRO A 209 -30.61 -9.49 -8.74
C PRO A 209 -29.79 -9.65 -9.99
N ARG A 210 -29.28 -10.87 -10.23
CA ARG A 210 -28.43 -11.15 -11.39
C ARG A 210 -29.15 -10.94 -12.73
N ASP A 211 -30.45 -11.07 -12.74
CA ASP A 211 -31.32 -10.89 -13.91
C ASP A 211 -31.95 -9.49 -14.04
N PHE A 212 -31.65 -8.60 -13.07
CA PHE A 212 -32.19 -7.25 -13.00
C PHE A 212 -33.75 -7.15 -12.95
N SER A 213 -34.45 -8.28 -12.77
CA SER A 213 -35.90 -8.35 -12.90
C SER A 213 -36.65 -7.89 -11.65
N ASP A 214 -36.09 -8.10 -10.46
CA ASP A 214 -36.76 -7.80 -9.20
C ASP A 214 -35.83 -7.08 -8.21
N ILE A 215 -35.84 -5.76 -8.28
CA ILE A 215 -35.19 -4.92 -7.25
C ILE A 215 -36.19 -4.74 -6.12
N GLU A 216 -36.07 -5.55 -5.08
CA GLU A 216 -36.91 -5.43 -3.89
C GLU A 216 -36.65 -4.11 -3.18
N LYS A 217 -37.71 -3.35 -2.89
CA LYS A 217 -37.62 -2.06 -2.21
C LYS A 217 -37.08 -2.17 -0.79
N GLU A 218 -37.12 -3.35 -0.19
CA GLU A 218 -36.65 -3.63 1.17
C GLU A 218 -35.13 -3.57 1.34
N ASP A 219 -34.38 -3.73 0.26
CA ASP A 219 -32.91 -3.67 0.28
C ASP A 219 -32.36 -2.25 0.09
N MET A 220 -33.21 -1.25 0.00
CA MET A 220 -32.78 0.14 -0.13
C MET A 220 -32.21 0.68 1.18
N ARG A 221 -31.08 1.36 1.08
CA ARG A 221 -30.48 2.13 2.18
C ARG A 221 -30.44 3.59 1.80
N TYR A 222 -30.76 4.43 2.78
CA TYR A 222 -30.86 5.88 2.61
C TYR A 222 -29.77 6.58 3.41
N TYR A 223 -29.29 7.71 2.90
CA TYR A 223 -28.27 8.52 3.52
C TYR A 223 -28.73 9.98 3.61
N LYS A 224 -28.31 10.67 4.67
CA LYS A 224 -28.64 12.08 4.92
C LYS A 224 -28.03 12.99 3.85
N THR A 225 -28.72 14.08 3.55
CA THR A 225 -28.31 15.04 2.51
C THR A 225 -27.84 16.39 3.08
N ASP A 226 -28.04 16.60 4.39
CA ASP A 226 -27.84 17.87 5.09
C ASP A 226 -26.37 18.16 5.40
N LYS A 227 -25.58 17.11 5.66
CA LYS A 227 -24.17 17.22 6.02
C LYS A 227 -23.35 16.14 5.36
N LEU A 228 -22.18 16.53 4.85
CA LEU A 228 -21.21 15.59 4.28
C LEU A 228 -20.66 14.65 5.36
N GLY A 229 -20.75 13.36 5.12
CA GLY A 229 -20.25 12.34 6.03
C GLY A 229 -18.73 12.29 6.10
N LEU A 230 -18.21 11.60 7.11
CA LEU A 230 -16.78 11.48 7.36
C LEU A 230 -16.04 10.84 6.17
N LEU A 231 -16.56 9.73 5.66
CA LEU A 231 -15.94 9.03 4.54
C LEU A 231 -16.00 9.83 3.23
N PRO A 232 -17.17 10.39 2.82
CA PRO A 232 -17.23 11.32 1.68
C PRO A 232 -16.33 12.54 1.84
N ASN A 233 -16.24 13.12 3.04
CA ASN A 233 -15.35 14.25 3.31
C ASN A 233 -13.87 13.89 3.13
N ALA A 234 -13.47 12.71 3.61
CA ALA A 234 -12.12 12.21 3.38
C ALA A 234 -11.81 12.06 1.89
N ILE A 235 -12.74 11.49 1.11
CA ILE A 235 -12.60 11.33 -0.34
C ILE A 235 -12.53 12.69 -1.03
N ALA A 236 -13.40 13.65 -0.66
CA ALA A 236 -13.40 14.99 -1.22
C ALA A 236 -12.08 15.73 -0.95
N THR A 237 -11.41 15.42 0.16
CA THR A 237 -10.12 16.00 0.54
C THR A 237 -8.95 15.29 -0.15
N LEU A 238 -8.92 13.95 -0.11
CA LEU A 238 -7.76 13.19 -0.58
C LEU A 238 -7.70 13.05 -2.11
N LYS A 239 -8.85 13.01 -2.80
CA LYS A 239 -8.88 12.85 -4.26
C LYS A 239 -8.20 14.01 -5.02
N PRO A 240 -8.45 15.29 -4.69
CA PRO A 240 -7.71 16.42 -5.29
C PRO A 240 -6.21 16.38 -4.95
N LEU A 241 -5.84 16.10 -3.70
CA LEU A 241 -4.45 15.98 -3.29
C LEU A 241 -3.72 14.88 -4.09
N ARG A 242 -4.36 13.73 -4.29
CA ARG A 242 -3.80 12.67 -5.12
C ARG A 242 -3.53 13.14 -6.55
N LYS A 243 -4.46 13.91 -7.14
CA LYS A 243 -4.27 14.47 -8.48
C LYS A 243 -3.06 15.42 -8.52
N GLU A 244 -2.93 16.29 -7.53
CA GLU A 244 -1.79 17.20 -7.38
C GLU A 244 -0.46 16.44 -7.27
N TYR A 245 -0.39 15.44 -6.38
CA TYR A 245 0.81 14.64 -6.19
C TYR A 245 1.19 13.84 -7.43
N LYS A 246 0.18 13.35 -8.18
CA LYS A 246 0.42 12.67 -9.46
C LYS A 246 1.02 13.60 -10.51
N LEU A 247 0.60 14.86 -10.57
CA LEU A 247 1.20 15.86 -11.48
C LEU A 247 2.65 16.13 -11.10
N LYS A 248 2.93 16.42 -9.83
CA LYS A 248 4.30 16.63 -9.33
C LYS A 248 5.22 15.42 -9.56
N MET A 249 4.66 14.20 -9.41
CA MET A 249 5.38 12.96 -9.72
C MET A 249 5.77 12.91 -11.21
N LEU A 250 4.85 13.28 -12.12
CA LEU A 250 5.13 13.28 -13.56
C LEU A 250 6.13 14.36 -13.95
N GLU A 251 6.08 15.55 -13.34
CA GLU A 251 7.06 16.62 -13.50
C GLU A 251 8.46 16.14 -13.06
N ALA A 252 8.57 15.55 -11.86
CA ALA A 252 9.83 15.01 -11.36
C ALA A 252 10.38 13.88 -12.26
N LEU A 253 9.50 13.09 -12.88
CA LEU A 253 9.90 12.06 -13.84
C LEU A 253 10.50 12.67 -15.12
N GLN A 254 9.88 13.74 -15.64
CA GLN A 254 10.35 14.45 -16.83
C GLN A 254 11.70 15.14 -16.57
N ASP A 255 11.89 15.68 -15.36
CA ASP A 255 13.14 16.33 -14.93
C ASP A 255 14.25 15.33 -14.58
N GLY A 256 13.96 14.01 -14.59
CA GLY A 256 14.90 12.96 -14.20
C GLY A 256 15.26 12.94 -12.71
N ASN A 257 14.48 13.64 -11.88
CA ASN A 257 14.70 13.71 -10.43
C ASN A 257 14.07 12.51 -9.70
N LYS A 258 14.83 11.44 -9.57
CA LYS A 258 14.36 10.18 -8.98
C LYS A 258 13.86 10.32 -7.54
N LYS A 259 14.55 11.11 -6.68
CA LYS A 259 14.16 11.29 -5.28
C LYS A 259 12.80 12.02 -5.15
N GLU A 260 12.61 13.10 -5.89
CA GLU A 260 11.33 13.80 -5.92
C GLU A 260 10.23 12.92 -6.52
N TYR A 261 10.54 12.14 -7.57
CA TYR A 261 9.60 11.16 -8.12
C TYR A 261 9.11 10.17 -7.07
N VAL A 262 10.03 9.53 -6.33
CA VAL A 262 9.67 8.53 -5.31
C VAL A 262 8.86 9.16 -4.17
N LYS A 263 9.24 10.35 -3.73
CA LYS A 263 8.50 11.10 -2.73
C LYS A 263 7.05 11.37 -3.16
N TRP A 264 6.85 11.94 -4.34
CA TRP A 264 5.50 12.25 -4.83
C TRP A 264 4.70 10.99 -5.18
N ASN A 265 5.37 9.95 -5.67
CA ASN A 265 4.75 8.64 -5.87
C ASN A 265 4.28 8.03 -4.56
N SER A 266 5.08 8.09 -3.51
CA SER A 266 4.71 7.61 -2.17
C SER A 266 3.49 8.35 -1.62
N MET A 267 3.45 9.69 -1.77
CA MET A 267 2.33 10.50 -1.32
C MET A 267 1.04 10.21 -2.11
N GLN A 268 1.11 10.09 -3.44
CA GLN A 268 -0.07 9.76 -4.24
C GLN A 268 -0.57 8.34 -3.97
N MET A 269 0.31 7.40 -3.68
CA MET A 269 -0.07 6.04 -3.28
C MET A 269 -0.71 6.02 -1.89
N ALA A 270 -0.24 6.82 -0.95
CA ALA A 270 -0.86 6.94 0.37
C ALA A 270 -2.26 7.56 0.34
N THR A 271 -2.58 8.34 -0.69
CA THR A 271 -3.91 8.94 -0.89
C THR A 271 -4.85 8.08 -1.75
N LYS A 272 -4.41 6.93 -2.21
CA LYS A 272 -5.20 5.96 -2.99
C LYS A 272 -6.08 5.10 -2.09
#